data_4b9e9ab60188ea4182dd8e513871cb71
#
_entry.id   4b9e9ab60188ea4182dd8e513871cb71
#
_cell.length_a   1.000
_cell.length_b   1.000
_cell.length_c   1.000
_cell.angle_alpha   90.00
_cell.angle_beta   90.00
_cell.angle_gamma   90.00
#
_symmetry.space_group_name_H-M   'P 1'
#
loop_
_entity.id
_entity.type
_entity.pdbx_description
1 polymer ?
#
loop_
_entity_poly.entity_id
_entity_poly.type
_entity_poly.pdbx_seq_one_letter_code
_entity_poly.pdbx_strand_id
1 'polypeptide(L)'
;DTIKSVVAVMTESSVGSGFIVSSDGYVITNYHVLQKGGPIRILTYDKNVIPATLIGIDNLRDLAVLKVRGDYDYLNLADSDKLQVGRKVIAIGNPLGLSFTVTEGIISGLDREGPNGIQEYIQTDVSLNPGNSGGPLIDTQGQVIGINNFKIGGAESLGFALESNSIRDSVNAIVGKN
;
A
#
# COMPACT_ATOMS: atom_id res chain seq x y z
N ASP A 1 -12.77 8.98 -6.48
CA ASP A 1 -12.12 8.32 -7.59
C ASP A 1 -10.80 7.68 -7.15
N THR A 2 -10.93 6.50 -6.56
CA THR A 2 -9.87 5.80 -5.82
C THR A 2 -8.61 5.56 -6.65
N ILE A 3 -8.77 5.24 -7.94
CA ILE A 3 -7.65 4.92 -8.84
C ILE A 3 -6.68 6.09 -8.99
N LYS A 4 -7.18 7.33 -8.96
CA LYS A 4 -6.34 8.53 -9.13
C LYS A 4 -5.31 8.71 -8.01
N SER A 5 -5.54 8.11 -6.87
CA SER A 5 -4.64 8.19 -5.71
C SER A 5 -3.65 7.03 -5.64
N VAL A 6 -3.72 6.07 -6.56
CA VAL A 6 -2.79 4.95 -6.66
C VAL A 6 -1.68 5.32 -7.64
N VAL A 7 -0.44 5.12 -7.24
CA VAL A 7 0.75 5.52 -8.00
C VAL A 7 1.71 4.35 -8.19
N ALA A 8 2.53 4.42 -9.23
CA ALA A 8 3.71 3.60 -9.33
C ALA A 8 4.85 4.25 -8.52
N VAL A 9 5.62 3.44 -7.83
CA VAL A 9 6.81 3.88 -7.11
C VAL A 9 8.03 3.25 -7.77
N MET A 10 8.96 4.06 -8.21
CA MET A 10 10.08 3.63 -9.04
C MET A 10 11.41 4.06 -8.44
N THR A 11 12.37 3.15 -8.49
CA THR A 11 13.79 3.43 -8.34
C THR A 11 14.50 3.02 -9.62
N GLU A 12 15.83 3.14 -9.68
CA GLU A 12 16.61 2.67 -10.85
C GLU A 12 16.49 1.16 -11.09
N SER A 13 16.20 0.40 -10.04
CA SER A 13 16.25 -1.07 -10.08
C SER A 13 14.97 -1.76 -9.63
N SER A 14 13.95 -1.02 -9.23
CA SER A 14 12.71 -1.57 -8.69
C SER A 14 11.50 -0.76 -9.12
N VAL A 15 10.38 -1.44 -9.28
CA VAL A 15 9.06 -0.83 -9.47
C VAL A 15 8.07 -1.52 -8.55
N GLY A 16 7.25 -0.73 -7.89
CA GLY A 16 6.14 -1.21 -7.08
C GLY A 16 4.99 -0.24 -7.15
N SER A 17 4.02 -0.44 -6.30
CA SER A 17 2.86 0.43 -6.16
C SER A 17 2.89 1.18 -4.84
N GLY A 18 2.14 2.26 -4.77
CA GLY A 18 1.89 3.04 -3.57
C GLY A 18 0.57 3.78 -3.68
N PHE A 19 0.22 4.52 -2.65
CA PHE A 19 -1.00 5.34 -2.66
C PHE A 19 -0.82 6.60 -1.84
N ILE A 20 -1.53 7.65 -2.25
CA ILE A 20 -1.49 8.97 -1.63
C ILE A 20 -2.50 9.01 -0.49
N VAL A 21 -2.08 9.49 0.68
CA VAL A 21 -2.90 9.52 1.91
C VAL A 21 -3.18 10.92 2.44
N SER A 22 -2.66 11.95 1.77
CA SER A 22 -2.92 13.34 2.13
C SER A 22 -2.89 14.26 0.91
N SER A 23 -3.63 15.36 0.97
CA SER A 23 -3.67 16.34 -0.12
C SER A 23 -2.31 16.97 -0.42
N ASP A 24 -1.45 17.07 0.58
CA ASP A 24 -0.10 17.65 0.44
C ASP A 24 0.96 16.64 0.00
N GLY A 25 0.57 15.40 -0.36
CA GLY A 25 1.44 14.48 -1.08
C GLY A 25 2.22 13.46 -0.27
N TYR A 26 1.73 13.04 0.90
CA TYR A 26 2.30 11.85 1.55
C TYR A 26 1.87 10.58 0.81
N VAL A 27 2.85 9.73 0.51
CA VAL A 27 2.67 8.46 -0.21
C VAL A 27 3.15 7.32 0.66
N ILE A 28 2.37 6.24 0.71
CA ILE A 28 2.74 5.01 1.40
C ILE A 28 3.06 3.94 0.38
N THR A 29 4.12 3.19 0.63
CA THR A 29 4.55 2.04 -0.16
C THR A 29 5.23 1.01 0.73
N ASN A 30 5.64 -0.13 0.18
CA ASN A 30 6.46 -1.09 0.88
C ASN A 30 7.93 -0.66 0.86
N TYR A 31 8.61 -0.85 1.99
CA TYR A 31 10.03 -0.51 2.09
C TYR A 31 10.90 -1.34 1.15
N HIS A 32 10.57 -2.61 0.93
CA HIS A 32 11.38 -3.47 0.05
C HIS A 32 11.50 -2.95 -1.39
N VAL A 33 10.54 -2.12 -1.85
CA VAL A 33 10.62 -1.46 -3.17
C VAL A 33 11.81 -0.49 -3.23
N LEU A 34 12.23 0.06 -2.09
CA LEU A 34 13.24 1.11 -1.99
C LEU A 34 14.61 0.62 -1.51
N GLN A 35 14.73 -0.64 -1.11
CA GLN A 35 15.91 -1.16 -0.39
C GLN A 35 17.23 -1.03 -1.16
N LYS A 36 17.19 -1.04 -2.48
CA LYS A 36 18.40 -0.89 -3.29
C LYS A 36 18.91 0.55 -3.37
N GLY A 37 18.16 1.50 -2.79
CA GLY A 37 18.53 2.90 -2.75
C GLY A 37 18.39 3.61 -4.09
N GLY A 38 18.96 4.80 -4.14
CA GLY A 38 18.92 5.68 -5.31
C GLY A 38 17.72 6.62 -5.32
N PRO A 39 17.61 7.44 -6.37
CA PRO A 39 16.51 8.38 -6.53
C PRO A 39 15.15 7.67 -6.60
N ILE A 40 14.16 8.24 -5.94
CA ILE A 40 12.78 7.74 -5.91
C ILE A 40 11.92 8.66 -6.76
N ARG A 41 11.11 8.06 -7.62
CA ARG A 41 10.11 8.78 -8.42
C ARG A 41 8.77 8.09 -8.31
N ILE A 42 7.71 8.86 -8.39
CA ILE A 42 6.37 8.32 -8.54
C ILE A 42 5.83 8.65 -9.93
N LEU A 43 5.00 7.76 -10.44
CA LEU A 43 4.22 7.99 -11.65
C LEU A 43 2.74 8.04 -11.25
N THR A 44 2.13 9.20 -11.48
CA THR A 44 0.73 9.45 -11.11
C THR A 44 -0.25 8.93 -12.16
N TYR A 45 -1.54 8.94 -11.80
CA TYR A 45 -2.62 8.61 -12.73
C TYR A 45 -2.57 9.43 -14.02
N ASP A 46 -2.24 10.72 -13.91
CA ASP A 46 -2.13 11.64 -15.05
C ASP A 46 -0.82 11.49 -15.83
N LYS A 47 -0.05 10.44 -15.54
CA LYS A 47 1.24 10.11 -16.17
C LYS A 47 2.34 11.14 -15.94
N ASN A 48 2.26 11.89 -14.87
CA ASN A 48 3.34 12.76 -14.43
C ASN A 48 4.36 11.98 -13.63
N VAL A 49 5.64 12.15 -13.96
CA VAL A 49 6.76 11.60 -13.20
C VAL A 49 7.25 12.66 -12.22
N ILE A 50 7.17 12.37 -10.94
CA ILE A 50 7.46 13.34 -9.88
C ILE A 50 8.52 12.78 -8.94
N PRO A 51 9.59 13.56 -8.64
CA PRO A 51 10.56 13.16 -7.62
C PRO A 51 9.90 13.02 -6.25
N ALA A 52 10.28 12.00 -5.51
CA ALA A 52 9.80 11.76 -4.16
C ALA A 52 10.95 11.77 -3.17
N THR A 53 10.68 12.26 -1.96
CA THR A 53 11.62 12.26 -0.85
C THR A 53 11.20 11.19 0.16
N LEU A 54 12.14 10.36 0.60
CA LEU A 54 11.90 9.40 1.67
C LEU A 54 11.84 10.15 3.01
N ILE A 55 10.67 10.08 3.68
CA ILE A 55 10.46 10.72 4.99
C ILE A 55 10.89 9.78 6.12
N GLY A 56 10.59 8.51 6.00
CA GLY A 56 10.98 7.50 6.97
C GLY A 56 10.47 6.12 6.61
N ILE A 57 10.91 5.15 7.39
CA ILE A 57 10.57 3.75 7.20
C ILE A 57 10.13 3.10 8.52
N ASP A 58 9.32 2.06 8.39
CA ASP A 58 9.08 1.08 9.43
C ASP A 58 9.55 -0.28 8.90
N ASN A 59 10.77 -0.65 9.26
CA ASN A 59 11.39 -1.86 8.75
C ASN A 59 10.66 -3.13 9.21
N LEU A 60 10.09 -3.12 10.42
CA LEU A 60 9.37 -4.27 10.97
C LEU A 60 8.10 -4.58 10.19
N ARG A 61 7.38 -3.53 9.77
CA ARG A 61 6.15 -3.65 8.99
C ARG A 61 6.35 -3.53 7.48
N ASP A 62 7.59 -3.38 7.02
CA ASP A 62 7.92 -3.19 5.60
C ASP A 62 7.19 -1.99 4.98
N LEU A 63 7.13 -0.89 5.70
CA LEU A 63 6.51 0.36 5.25
C LEU A 63 7.55 1.45 4.97
N ALA A 64 7.25 2.29 3.99
CA ALA A 64 7.94 3.53 3.74
C ALA A 64 6.94 4.66 3.51
N VAL A 65 7.26 5.83 4.02
CA VAL A 65 6.50 7.07 3.79
C VAL A 65 7.33 8.00 2.94
N LEU A 66 6.77 8.39 1.82
CA LEU A 66 7.37 9.32 0.87
C LEU A 66 6.62 10.64 0.87
N LYS A 67 7.27 11.69 0.37
CA LYS A 67 6.66 13.01 0.17
C LYS A 67 6.89 13.47 -1.26
N VAL A 68 5.84 13.91 -1.91
CA VAL A 68 5.88 14.57 -3.20
C VAL A 68 5.27 15.95 -3.10
N ARG A 69 5.71 16.87 -3.96
CA ARG A 69 5.16 18.23 -4.02
C ARG A 69 3.93 18.27 -4.91
N GLY A 70 2.93 18.98 -4.47
CA GLY A 70 1.70 19.18 -5.24
C GLY A 70 0.46 19.13 -4.36
N ASP A 71 -0.68 19.16 -5.02
CA ASP A 71 -2.01 18.98 -4.41
C ASP A 71 -2.68 17.79 -5.09
N TYR A 72 -3.15 16.84 -4.29
CA TYR A 72 -3.55 15.53 -4.77
C TYR A 72 -4.87 15.06 -4.18
N ASP A 73 -5.61 14.31 -4.97
CA ASP A 73 -6.62 13.40 -4.43
C ASP A 73 -5.93 12.34 -3.58
N TYR A 74 -6.55 11.94 -2.48
CA TYR A 74 -5.97 10.99 -1.55
C TYR A 74 -6.99 10.00 -1.00
N LEU A 75 -6.51 8.90 -0.45
CA LEU A 75 -7.32 7.86 0.17
C LEU A 75 -7.31 8.01 1.69
N ASN A 76 -8.46 7.76 2.30
CA ASN A 76 -8.59 7.69 3.75
C ASN A 76 -8.33 6.27 4.25
N LEU A 77 -7.66 6.18 5.39
CA LEU A 77 -7.48 4.91 6.10
C LEU A 77 -8.75 4.60 6.91
N ALA A 78 -9.28 3.40 6.74
CA ALA A 78 -10.41 2.91 7.54
C ALA A 78 -9.94 2.54 8.96
N ASP A 79 -10.90 2.31 9.84
CA ASP A 79 -10.66 1.69 11.13
C ASP A 79 -10.67 0.16 10.98
N SER A 80 -9.48 -0.46 11.00
CA SER A 80 -9.35 -1.89 10.78
C SER A 80 -9.88 -2.76 11.94
N ASP A 81 -10.12 -2.17 13.10
CA ASP A 81 -10.77 -2.88 14.21
C ASP A 81 -12.25 -3.19 13.93
N LYS A 82 -12.84 -2.53 12.94
CA LYS A 82 -14.25 -2.74 12.52
C LYS A 82 -14.42 -3.67 11.34
N LEU A 83 -13.34 -4.25 10.83
CA LEU A 83 -13.40 -5.17 9.71
C LEU A 83 -14.10 -6.48 10.08
N GLN A 84 -14.71 -7.11 9.09
CA GLN A 84 -15.43 -8.39 9.26
C GLN A 84 -15.02 -9.34 8.15
N VAL A 85 -14.77 -10.59 8.53
CA VAL A 85 -14.55 -11.70 7.58
C VAL A 85 -15.75 -11.83 6.65
N GLY A 86 -15.47 -12.07 5.36
CA GLY A 86 -16.49 -12.20 4.32
C GLY A 86 -16.80 -10.91 3.57
N ARG A 87 -16.34 -9.76 4.03
CA ARG A 87 -16.53 -8.50 3.31
C ARG A 87 -15.72 -8.46 2.02
N LYS A 88 -16.31 -7.87 0.99
CA LYS A 88 -15.69 -7.65 -0.31
C LYS A 88 -14.56 -6.63 -0.19
N VAL A 89 -13.45 -6.92 -0.85
CA VAL A 89 -12.28 -6.05 -0.93
C VAL A 89 -11.73 -6.01 -2.35
N ILE A 90 -11.00 -4.96 -2.66
CA ILE A 90 -10.38 -4.73 -3.96
C ILE A 90 -8.92 -4.34 -3.72
N ALA A 91 -8.01 -5.03 -4.39
CA ALA A 91 -6.60 -4.65 -4.43
C ALA A 91 -6.32 -3.90 -5.72
N ILE A 92 -5.63 -2.77 -5.62
CA ILE A 92 -5.26 -1.93 -6.75
C ILE A 92 -3.75 -1.75 -6.75
N GLY A 93 -3.14 -1.93 -7.92
CA GLY A 93 -1.74 -1.64 -8.17
C GLY A 93 -1.56 -0.86 -9.45
N ASN A 94 -0.39 -0.26 -9.59
CA ASN A 94 0.00 0.47 -10.79
C ASN A 94 1.49 0.23 -11.07
N PRO A 95 1.86 -1.03 -11.42
CA PRO A 95 3.27 -1.46 -11.39
C PRO A 95 4.17 -0.76 -12.39
N LEU A 96 3.63 -0.24 -13.48
CA LEU A 96 4.42 0.41 -14.53
C LEU A 96 3.85 1.76 -14.94
N GLY A 97 2.79 2.23 -14.27
CA GLY A 97 2.09 3.45 -14.64
C GLY A 97 1.38 3.40 -15.99
N LEU A 98 1.41 2.27 -16.66
CA LEU A 98 0.82 2.08 -17.98
C LEU A 98 -0.61 1.54 -17.90
N SER A 99 -0.88 0.75 -16.88
CA SER A 99 -2.21 0.18 -16.63
C SER A 99 -2.35 -0.21 -15.17
N PHE A 100 -3.54 0.03 -14.63
CA PHE A 100 -3.87 -0.43 -13.29
C PHE A 100 -4.13 -1.94 -13.29
N THR A 101 -3.69 -2.60 -12.24
CA THR A 101 -4.10 -3.97 -11.92
C THR A 101 -5.13 -3.90 -10.81
N VAL A 102 -6.33 -4.40 -11.07
CA VAL A 102 -7.44 -4.40 -10.10
C VAL A 102 -7.89 -5.83 -9.93
N THR A 103 -7.86 -6.31 -8.70
CA THR A 103 -8.33 -7.66 -8.34
C THR A 103 -9.32 -7.57 -7.19
N GLU A 104 -10.28 -8.46 -7.17
CA GLU A 104 -11.38 -8.50 -6.22
C GLU A 104 -11.37 -9.79 -5.43
N GLY A 105 -11.77 -9.72 -4.18
CA GLY A 105 -11.91 -10.87 -3.30
C GLY A 105 -12.63 -10.49 -2.01
N ILE A 106 -12.37 -11.26 -0.96
CA ILE A 106 -12.96 -11.05 0.36
C ILE A 106 -11.90 -11.03 1.45
N ILE A 107 -12.27 -10.54 2.62
CA ILE A 107 -11.51 -10.76 3.84
C ILE A 107 -11.71 -12.21 4.26
N SER A 108 -10.63 -12.98 4.27
CA SER A 108 -10.65 -14.41 4.66
C SER A 108 -10.29 -14.61 6.12
N GLY A 109 -9.55 -13.69 6.73
CA GLY A 109 -9.15 -13.72 8.13
C GLY A 109 -8.61 -12.37 8.58
N LEU A 110 -8.60 -12.17 9.89
CA LEU A 110 -8.13 -10.95 10.53
C LEU A 110 -7.07 -11.27 11.58
N ASP A 111 -6.25 -10.28 11.94
CA ASP A 111 -5.23 -10.38 12.99
C ASP A 111 -4.28 -11.56 12.78
N ARG A 112 -3.94 -11.82 11.53
CA ARG A 112 -3.03 -12.92 11.17
C ARG A 112 -1.59 -12.53 11.43
N GLU A 113 -0.80 -13.51 11.86
CA GLU A 113 0.64 -13.35 12.07
C GLU A 113 1.35 -13.28 10.72
N GLY A 114 2.16 -12.23 10.55
CA GLY A 114 3.00 -12.05 9.38
C GLY A 114 4.42 -12.60 9.58
N PRO A 115 5.29 -12.44 8.55
CA PRO A 115 6.68 -12.90 8.62
C PRO A 115 7.49 -12.25 9.75
N ASN A 116 7.04 -11.09 10.22
CA ASN A 116 7.65 -10.33 11.31
C ASN A 116 7.22 -10.80 12.72
N GLY A 117 6.33 -11.80 12.81
CA GLY A 117 5.79 -12.29 14.07
C GLY A 117 4.68 -11.42 14.67
N ILE A 118 4.21 -10.41 13.95
CA ILE A 118 3.16 -9.49 14.42
C ILE A 118 1.79 -9.92 13.87
N GLN A 119 0.78 -9.91 14.74
CA GLN A 119 -0.59 -10.29 14.37
C GLN A 119 -1.38 -9.07 13.88
N GLU A 120 -0.92 -8.47 12.77
CA GLU A 120 -1.48 -7.23 12.21
C GLU A 120 -1.87 -7.37 10.74
N TYR A 121 -2.10 -8.59 10.26
CA TYR A 121 -2.36 -8.83 8.83
C TYR A 121 -3.77 -9.33 8.57
N ILE A 122 -4.36 -8.76 7.50
CA ILE A 122 -5.58 -9.25 6.89
C ILE A 122 -5.20 -10.37 5.93
N GLN A 123 -5.85 -11.52 6.06
CA GLN A 123 -5.80 -12.57 5.05
C GLN A 123 -6.91 -12.32 4.03
N THR A 124 -6.59 -12.44 2.75
CA THR A 124 -7.52 -12.25 1.65
C THR A 124 -7.25 -13.25 0.52
N ASP A 125 -8.28 -13.59 -0.22
CA ASP A 125 -8.16 -14.40 -1.44
C ASP A 125 -7.96 -13.55 -2.70
N VAL A 126 -7.82 -12.23 -2.55
CA VAL A 126 -7.43 -11.34 -3.64
C VAL A 126 -6.14 -11.84 -4.27
N SER A 127 -6.10 -11.84 -5.60
CA SER A 127 -4.89 -12.21 -6.33
C SER A 127 -3.81 -11.16 -6.11
N LEU A 128 -2.81 -11.48 -5.29
CA LEU A 128 -1.64 -10.64 -5.05
C LEU A 128 -0.47 -11.10 -5.92
N ASN A 129 0.21 -10.14 -6.51
CA ASN A 129 1.40 -10.34 -7.34
C ASN A 129 2.32 -9.12 -7.17
N PRO A 130 3.55 -9.13 -7.74
CA PRO A 130 4.45 -7.99 -7.63
C PRO A 130 3.85 -6.68 -8.13
N GLY A 131 2.85 -6.74 -9.01
CA GLY A 131 2.20 -5.57 -9.59
C GLY A 131 1.34 -4.77 -8.62
N ASN A 132 0.74 -5.40 -7.62
CA ASN A 132 -0.11 -4.71 -6.64
C ASN A 132 0.50 -4.65 -5.23
N SER A 133 1.70 -5.18 -5.03
CA SER A 133 2.44 -5.05 -3.78
C SER A 133 2.78 -3.57 -3.51
N GLY A 134 2.45 -3.09 -2.33
CA GLY A 134 2.56 -1.68 -1.95
C GLY A 134 1.33 -0.84 -2.31
N GLY A 135 0.42 -1.37 -3.10
CA GLY A 135 -0.86 -0.74 -3.37
C GLY A 135 -1.89 -0.97 -2.26
N PRO A 136 -3.00 -0.22 -2.31
CA PRO A 136 -4.02 -0.33 -1.28
C PRO A 136 -4.91 -1.55 -1.47
N LEU A 137 -5.33 -2.11 -0.34
CA LEU A 137 -6.51 -2.97 -0.25
C LEU A 137 -7.65 -2.10 0.25
N ILE A 138 -8.72 -1.99 -0.52
CA ILE A 138 -9.83 -1.09 -0.22
C ILE A 138 -11.14 -1.85 0.00
N ASP A 139 -12.03 -1.22 0.77
CA ASP A 139 -13.40 -1.68 0.93
C ASP A 139 -14.32 -1.13 -0.18
N THR A 140 -15.61 -1.49 -0.11
CA THR A 140 -16.59 -1.03 -1.10
C THR A 140 -16.93 0.46 -1.00
N GLN A 141 -16.48 1.14 0.05
CA GLN A 141 -16.64 2.58 0.24
C GLN A 141 -15.41 3.37 -0.25
N GLY A 142 -14.40 2.70 -0.77
CA GLY A 142 -13.17 3.31 -1.25
C GLY A 142 -12.17 3.68 -0.16
N GLN A 143 -12.36 3.20 1.07
CA GLN A 143 -11.41 3.40 2.16
C GLN A 143 -10.34 2.32 2.17
N VAL A 144 -9.13 2.69 2.53
CA VAL A 144 -8.01 1.76 2.65
C VAL A 144 -8.15 0.97 3.96
N ILE A 145 -8.25 -0.35 3.84
CA ILE A 145 -8.25 -1.25 4.99
C ILE A 145 -6.89 -1.90 5.24
N GLY A 146 -6.00 -1.84 4.27
CA GLY A 146 -4.64 -2.37 4.39
C GLY A 146 -3.77 -2.03 3.20
N ILE A 147 -2.49 -2.36 3.32
CA ILE A 147 -1.52 -2.30 2.23
C ILE A 147 -1.14 -3.72 1.82
N ASN A 148 -1.25 -4.01 0.52
CA ASN A 148 -0.91 -5.33 -0.04
C ASN A 148 0.58 -5.59 0.15
N ASN A 149 0.91 -6.68 0.81
CA ASN A 149 2.28 -6.91 1.24
C ASN A 149 2.87 -8.19 0.64
N PHE A 150 2.31 -9.35 0.96
CA PHE A 150 2.89 -10.62 0.55
C PHE A 150 1.83 -11.69 0.32
N LYS A 151 2.26 -12.76 -0.38
CA LYS A 151 1.52 -14.01 -0.47
C LYS A 151 2.41 -15.17 -0.02
N ILE A 152 1.81 -16.25 0.44
CA ILE A 152 2.55 -17.47 0.71
C ILE A 152 2.85 -18.14 -0.63
N GLY A 153 4.14 -18.35 -0.92
CA GLY A 153 4.58 -18.96 -2.17
C GLY A 153 3.99 -20.35 -2.36
N GLY A 154 3.48 -20.64 -3.57
CA GLY A 154 2.86 -21.91 -3.92
C GLY A 154 1.44 -22.11 -3.39
N ALA A 155 0.88 -21.18 -2.63
CA ALA A 155 -0.50 -21.22 -2.18
C ALA A 155 -1.33 -20.19 -2.93
N GLU A 156 -2.33 -20.63 -3.64
CA GLU A 156 -3.35 -19.75 -4.21
C GLU A 156 -4.27 -19.26 -3.09
N SER A 157 -4.85 -18.07 -3.26
CA SER A 157 -5.85 -17.52 -2.34
C SER A 157 -5.36 -17.23 -0.92
N LEU A 158 -4.05 -17.14 -0.70
CA LEU A 158 -3.43 -16.77 0.58
C LEU A 158 -2.60 -15.51 0.42
N GLY A 159 -3.26 -14.38 0.26
CA GLY A 159 -2.67 -13.06 0.27
C GLY A 159 -2.79 -12.41 1.64
N PHE A 160 -1.85 -11.51 1.95
CA PHE A 160 -1.80 -10.80 3.22
C PHE A 160 -1.56 -9.32 3.00
N ALA A 161 -2.32 -8.50 3.73
CA ALA A 161 -2.19 -7.06 3.75
C ALA A 161 -2.01 -6.58 5.19
N LEU A 162 -1.09 -5.64 5.40
CA LEU A 162 -0.95 -4.99 6.71
C LEU A 162 -2.17 -4.12 6.98
N GLU A 163 -2.76 -4.24 8.16
CA GLU A 163 -3.99 -3.55 8.56
C GLU A 163 -3.84 -2.02 8.60
N SER A 164 -4.90 -1.30 8.28
CA SER A 164 -4.89 0.16 8.19
C SER A 164 -4.56 0.86 9.52
N ASN A 165 -4.98 0.33 10.66
CA ASN A 165 -4.61 0.92 11.95
C ASN A 165 -3.10 0.84 12.20
N SER A 166 -2.46 -0.25 11.79
CA SER A 166 -1.00 -0.41 11.86
C SER A 166 -0.28 0.56 10.92
N ILE A 167 -0.83 0.78 9.72
CA ILE A 167 -0.32 1.80 8.79
C ILE A 167 -0.39 3.17 9.46
N ARG A 168 -1.51 3.51 10.05
CA ARG A 168 -1.72 4.81 10.73
C ARG A 168 -0.71 5.01 11.85
N ASP A 169 -0.47 4.00 12.67
CA ASP A 169 0.50 4.08 13.77
C ASP A 169 1.92 4.32 13.24
N SER A 170 2.32 3.61 12.21
CA SER A 170 3.63 3.80 11.58
C SER A 170 3.78 5.18 10.95
N VAL A 171 2.77 5.66 10.22
CA VAL A 171 2.77 6.98 9.58
C VAL A 171 2.86 8.07 10.64
N ASN A 172 2.07 8.00 11.71
CA ASN A 172 2.09 8.98 12.79
C ASN A 172 3.45 9.00 13.51
N ALA A 173 4.06 7.84 13.73
CA ALA A 173 5.39 7.76 14.33
C ALA A 173 6.48 8.35 13.43
N ILE A 174 6.39 8.16 12.12
CA ILE A 174 7.36 8.66 11.13
C ILE A 174 7.18 10.17 10.93
N VAL A 175 5.98 10.62 10.63
CA VAL A 175 5.68 12.03 10.33
C VAL A 175 5.77 12.89 11.58
N GLY A 176 5.36 12.39 12.74
CA GLY A 176 5.43 13.12 14.01
C GLY A 176 6.84 13.38 14.54
N LYS A 177 7.85 12.76 13.95
CA LYS A 177 9.28 12.96 14.30
C LYS A 177 9.96 14.09 13.52
N ASN A 178 9.26 14.70 12.60
CA ASN A 178 9.78 15.74 11.71
C ASN A 178 9.21 17.12 12.03
#